data_5a664552da3be6faf99e55adc9af3710
#
_entry.id   5a664552da3be6faf99e55adc9af3710
#
_cell.length_a   1.000
_cell.length_b   1.000
_cell.length_c   1.000
_cell.angle_alpha   90.00
_cell.angle_beta   90.00
_cell.angle_gamma   90.00
#
_symmetry.space_group_name_H-M   'P 1'
#
loop_
_entity.id
_entity.type
_entity.pdbx_description
1 polymer ?
#
loop_
_entity_poly.entity_id
_entity_poly.type
_entity_poly.pdbx_seq_one_letter_code
_entity_poly.pdbx_strand_id
1 'polypeptide(L)'
;MRQPHPTRRSLVAAGAALALPGTVLAQAKAPLVGPLAPNPQAFRQAMEQFIGKARPQADGLLLDVPVLADNPSGVPVKVKITLPLTEQDWCEEIIVLAELNPSPLACRLQFTAAAGTAEASVRLRLAQSQTVHALARMKSGKVL
;
A
#
# COMPACT_ATOMS: atom_id res chain seq x y z
N MET A 1 -0.19 -12.26 91.17
CA MET A 1 0.41 -11.54 90.07
C MET A 1 0.17 -12.32 88.73
N ARG A 2 -0.77 -11.83 87.98
CA ARG A 2 -1.05 -12.39 86.59
C ARG A 2 -0.96 -11.24 85.62
N GLN A 3 -0.03 -11.37 84.68
CA GLN A 3 0.12 -10.44 83.55
C GLN A 3 -0.91 -10.74 82.48
N PRO A 4 -1.58 -9.71 81.94
CA PRO A 4 -2.43 -9.93 80.75
C PRO A 4 -1.64 -9.89 79.45
N HIS A 5 -1.86 -10.89 78.62
CA HIS A 5 -1.29 -10.94 77.23
C HIS A 5 -2.05 -10.00 76.30
N PRO A 6 -1.40 -9.20 75.48
CA PRO A 6 -2.07 -8.41 74.47
C PRO A 6 -2.42 -9.27 73.24
N THR A 7 -3.70 -9.29 72.93
CA THR A 7 -4.25 -9.89 71.71
C THR A 7 -3.80 -9.08 70.45
N ARG A 8 -3.08 -9.75 69.61
CA ARG A 8 -2.74 -9.23 68.25
C ARG A 8 -3.99 -9.25 67.38
N ARG A 9 -4.57 -8.09 67.10
CA ARG A 9 -5.55 -7.91 66.02
C ARG A 9 -4.79 -7.80 64.70
N SER A 10 -4.91 -8.82 63.88
CA SER A 10 -4.42 -8.81 62.48
C SER A 10 -5.36 -7.95 61.66
N LEU A 11 -4.89 -6.80 61.24
CA LEU A 11 -5.54 -5.99 60.20
C LEU A 11 -5.17 -6.60 58.84
N VAL A 12 -6.14 -7.25 58.19
CA VAL A 12 -6.06 -7.66 56.80
C VAL A 12 -6.41 -6.44 55.96
N ALA A 13 -5.40 -5.79 55.42
CA ALA A 13 -5.58 -4.78 54.40
C ALA A 13 -5.83 -5.49 53.05
N ALA A 14 -7.07 -5.44 52.59
CA ALA A 14 -7.43 -5.86 51.23
C ALA A 14 -6.92 -4.80 50.25
N GLY A 15 -5.80 -5.10 49.62
CA GLY A 15 -5.31 -4.31 48.48
C GLY A 15 -6.13 -4.62 47.21
N ALA A 16 -6.99 -3.68 46.82
CA ALA A 16 -7.65 -3.72 45.53
C ALA A 16 -6.60 -3.38 44.45
N ALA A 17 -6.14 -4.38 43.73
CA ALA A 17 -5.32 -4.19 42.53
C ALA A 17 -6.23 -3.66 41.41
N LEU A 18 -6.13 -2.38 41.11
CA LEU A 18 -6.70 -1.77 39.92
C LEU A 18 -5.88 -2.28 38.70
N ALA A 19 -6.41 -3.24 38.00
CA ALA A 19 -5.92 -3.66 36.73
C ALA A 19 -6.18 -2.54 35.70
N LEU A 20 -5.16 -1.76 35.38
CA LEU A 20 -5.21 -0.84 34.26
C LEU A 20 -5.30 -1.65 32.97
N PRO A 21 -6.25 -1.36 32.05
CA PRO A 21 -6.25 -1.97 30.74
C PRO A 21 -4.98 -1.55 30.03
N GLY A 22 -4.11 -2.52 29.77
CA GLY A 22 -2.91 -2.29 28.96
C GLY A 22 -3.34 -1.84 27.57
N THR A 23 -3.14 -0.58 27.25
CA THR A 23 -3.19 -0.09 25.88
C THR A 23 -2.11 -0.81 25.11
N VAL A 24 -2.51 -1.77 24.29
CA VAL A 24 -1.63 -2.36 23.28
C VAL A 24 -1.33 -1.25 22.26
N LEU A 25 -0.23 -0.55 22.48
CA LEU A 25 0.32 0.34 21.47
C LEU A 25 0.73 -0.55 20.30
N ALA A 26 -0.04 -0.50 19.22
CA ALA A 26 0.38 -1.08 17.96
C ALA A 26 1.75 -0.47 17.62
N GLN A 27 2.79 -1.27 17.72
CA GLN A 27 4.14 -0.84 17.35
C GLN A 27 4.14 -0.54 15.86
N ALA A 28 4.16 0.74 15.51
CA ALA A 28 4.39 1.16 14.15
C ALA A 28 5.74 0.60 13.71
N LYS A 29 5.74 -0.20 12.64
CA LYS A 29 6.96 -0.75 12.07
C LYS A 29 7.92 0.41 11.75
N ALA A 30 9.15 0.34 12.24
CA ALA A 30 10.16 1.36 11.96
C ALA A 30 10.33 1.55 10.44
N PRO A 31 10.51 2.79 9.97
CA PRO A 31 10.71 3.05 8.54
C PRO A 31 11.99 2.36 8.05
N LEU A 32 11.93 1.82 6.83
CA LEU A 32 13.09 1.24 6.19
C LEU A 32 14.14 2.32 5.91
N VAL A 33 15.41 1.98 6.11
CA VAL A 33 16.55 2.85 5.89
C VAL A 33 17.54 2.22 4.90
N GLY A 34 18.47 3.03 4.37
CA GLY A 34 19.47 2.55 3.43
C GLY A 34 18.89 2.18 2.05
N PRO A 35 19.38 1.11 1.40
CA PRO A 35 18.97 0.75 0.04
C PRO A 35 17.49 0.42 -0.14
N LEU A 36 16.78 0.11 0.95
CA LEU A 36 15.36 -0.19 0.97
C LEU A 36 14.49 0.99 1.40
N ALA A 37 15.08 2.14 1.65
CA ALA A 37 14.34 3.34 2.03
C ALA A 37 13.40 3.79 0.90
N PRO A 38 12.17 4.23 1.23
CA PRO A 38 11.27 4.83 0.27
C PRO A 38 11.88 6.05 -0.42
N ASN A 39 11.51 6.27 -1.68
CA ASN A 39 11.92 7.44 -2.44
C ASN A 39 10.69 8.26 -2.87
N PRO A 40 10.12 9.08 -1.98
CA PRO A 40 8.90 9.82 -2.25
C PRO A 40 9.08 10.89 -3.32
N GLN A 41 10.30 11.38 -3.52
CA GLN A 41 10.59 12.34 -4.59
C GLN A 41 10.48 11.67 -5.96
N ALA A 42 11.09 10.51 -6.13
CA ALA A 42 10.99 9.75 -7.38
C ALA A 42 9.54 9.31 -7.66
N PHE A 43 8.78 8.96 -6.63
CA PHE A 43 7.36 8.64 -6.77
C PHE A 43 6.56 9.83 -7.31
N ARG A 44 6.70 11.01 -6.71
CA ARG A 44 6.02 12.23 -7.18
C ARG A 44 6.42 12.58 -8.60
N GLN A 45 7.71 12.53 -8.92
CA GLN A 45 8.21 12.82 -10.26
C GLN A 45 7.62 11.85 -11.31
N ALA A 46 7.55 10.55 -11.01
CA ALA A 46 6.96 9.58 -11.91
C ALA A 46 5.47 9.84 -12.15
N MET A 47 4.72 10.17 -11.09
CA MET A 47 3.31 10.56 -11.18
C MET A 47 3.13 11.81 -12.05
N GLU A 48 3.86 12.88 -11.75
CA GLU A 48 3.77 14.17 -12.44
C GLU A 48 4.16 14.05 -13.91
N GLN A 49 5.23 13.33 -14.22
CA GLN A 49 5.66 13.11 -15.60
C GLN A 49 4.64 12.32 -16.41
N PHE A 50 4.00 11.34 -15.79
CA PHE A 50 2.99 10.54 -16.48
C PHE A 50 1.69 11.32 -16.67
N ILE A 51 1.20 12.00 -15.67
CA ILE A 51 -0.05 12.77 -15.70
C ILE A 51 0.10 13.99 -16.58
N GLY A 52 1.22 14.71 -16.49
CA GLY A 52 1.46 15.94 -17.25
C GLY A 52 0.42 17.00 -16.93
N LYS A 53 -0.24 17.50 -17.97
CA LYS A 53 -1.33 18.51 -17.87
C LYS A 53 -2.73 17.88 -17.83
N ALA A 54 -2.83 16.56 -17.94
CA ALA A 54 -4.11 15.88 -17.92
C ALA A 54 -4.74 15.89 -16.53
N ARG A 55 -6.05 15.67 -16.47
CA ARG A 55 -6.77 15.42 -15.23
C ARG A 55 -7.09 13.94 -15.15
N PRO A 56 -6.46 13.17 -14.27
CA PRO A 56 -6.74 11.74 -14.15
C PRO A 56 -8.20 11.49 -13.80
N GLN A 57 -8.78 10.47 -14.43
CA GLN A 57 -10.12 10.00 -14.14
C GLN A 57 -10.05 8.72 -13.33
N ALA A 58 -10.92 8.57 -12.34
CA ALA A 58 -10.92 7.38 -11.48
C ALA A 58 -11.53 6.13 -12.16
N ASP A 59 -12.31 6.33 -13.24
CA ASP A 59 -13.00 5.26 -13.94
C ASP A 59 -12.24 4.80 -15.19
N GLY A 60 -12.35 3.53 -15.51
CA GLY A 60 -11.82 2.96 -16.74
C GLY A 60 -10.55 2.14 -16.61
N LEU A 61 -9.89 2.18 -15.45
CA LEU A 61 -8.72 1.34 -15.13
C LEU A 61 -9.03 0.51 -13.89
N LEU A 62 -8.95 -0.80 -14.04
CA LEU A 62 -9.02 -1.76 -12.94
C LEU A 62 -7.61 -2.11 -12.48
N LEU A 63 -7.37 -1.98 -11.19
CA LEU A 63 -6.17 -2.47 -10.52
C LEU A 63 -6.59 -3.51 -9.48
N ASP A 64 -6.13 -4.74 -9.66
CA ASP A 64 -6.36 -5.84 -8.73
C ASP A 64 -5.04 -6.25 -8.07
N VAL A 65 -4.97 -6.08 -6.76
CA VAL A 65 -3.82 -6.39 -5.92
C VAL A 65 -4.33 -7.06 -4.65
N PRO A 66 -3.76 -8.20 -4.22
CA PRO A 66 -4.17 -8.83 -2.99
C PRO A 66 -3.87 -7.93 -1.79
N VAL A 67 -4.83 -7.82 -0.88
CA VAL A 67 -4.67 -7.07 0.39
C VAL A 67 -3.59 -7.70 1.27
N LEU A 68 -3.45 -9.01 1.19
CA LEU A 68 -2.44 -9.77 1.93
C LEU A 68 -1.63 -10.60 0.93
N ALA A 69 -0.32 -10.47 0.97
CA ALA A 69 0.59 -11.24 0.14
C ALA A 69 1.60 -11.99 1.04
N ASP A 70 1.63 -13.30 0.90
CA ASP A 70 2.56 -14.16 1.66
C ASP A 70 4.02 -13.96 1.23
N ASN A 71 4.23 -13.57 -0.04
CA ASN A 71 5.56 -13.35 -0.59
C ASN A 71 5.70 -11.94 -1.16
N PRO A 72 6.38 -11.02 -0.44
CA PRO A 72 6.58 -9.66 -0.90
C PRO A 72 7.48 -9.54 -2.15
N SER A 73 8.25 -10.60 -2.46
CA SER A 73 9.11 -10.62 -3.64
C SER A 73 8.36 -10.92 -4.94
N GLY A 74 7.10 -11.32 -4.86
CA GLY A 74 6.32 -11.74 -6.02
C GLY A 74 4.82 -11.49 -5.85
N VAL A 75 4.44 -10.27 -5.49
CA VAL A 75 3.03 -9.89 -5.33
C VAL A 75 2.36 -9.83 -6.70
N PRO A 76 1.30 -10.60 -6.94
CA PRO A 76 0.56 -10.55 -8.19
C PRO A 76 -0.20 -9.23 -8.30
N VAL A 77 -0.09 -8.58 -9.44
CA VAL A 77 -0.80 -7.35 -9.77
C VAL A 77 -1.42 -7.49 -11.15
N LYS A 78 -2.71 -7.26 -11.25
CA LYS A 78 -3.44 -7.28 -12.50
C LYS A 78 -3.95 -5.88 -12.81
N VAL A 79 -3.73 -5.43 -14.03
CA VAL A 79 -4.27 -4.17 -14.56
C VAL A 79 -5.11 -4.46 -15.80
N LYS A 80 -6.21 -3.73 -15.95
CA LYS A 80 -7.11 -3.87 -17.08
C LYS A 80 -7.83 -2.57 -17.38
N ILE A 81 -7.83 -2.17 -18.64
CA ILE A 81 -8.72 -1.11 -19.12
C ILE A 81 -10.13 -1.67 -19.31
N THR A 82 -11.11 -1.02 -18.71
CA THR A 82 -12.52 -1.40 -18.79
C THR A 82 -13.31 -0.55 -19.80
N LEU A 83 -12.69 0.53 -20.29
CA LEU A 83 -13.27 1.35 -21.36
C LEU A 83 -13.25 0.61 -22.70
N PRO A 84 -14.19 0.92 -23.61
CA PRO A 84 -14.14 0.43 -24.98
C PRO A 84 -12.85 0.88 -25.66
N LEU A 85 -12.14 -0.07 -26.28
CA LEU A 85 -10.93 0.20 -27.05
C LEU A 85 -11.26 0.12 -28.54
N THR A 86 -10.79 1.07 -29.32
CA THR A 86 -10.99 1.18 -30.74
C THR A 86 -9.66 1.40 -31.46
N GLU A 87 -9.65 1.29 -32.78
CA GLU A 87 -8.45 1.62 -33.58
C GLU A 87 -8.09 3.11 -33.51
N GLN A 88 -9.04 3.96 -33.15
CA GLN A 88 -8.87 5.42 -33.03
C GLN A 88 -8.49 5.83 -31.60
N ASP A 89 -8.92 5.07 -30.60
CA ASP A 89 -8.61 5.34 -29.19
C ASP A 89 -8.38 4.03 -28.43
N TRP A 90 -7.13 3.75 -28.16
CA TRP A 90 -6.66 2.59 -27.39
C TRP A 90 -5.81 3.04 -26.21
N CYS A 91 -5.51 2.14 -25.31
CA CYS A 91 -4.56 2.40 -24.23
C CYS A 91 -3.15 2.30 -24.78
N GLU A 92 -2.40 3.39 -24.77
CA GLU A 92 -1.00 3.39 -25.21
C GLU A 92 -0.06 2.82 -24.14
N GLU A 93 -0.33 3.14 -22.89
CA GLU A 93 0.61 2.85 -21.81
C GLU A 93 -0.11 2.72 -20.47
N ILE A 94 0.31 1.75 -19.68
CA ILE A 94 -0.03 1.63 -18.27
C ILE A 94 1.25 1.61 -17.46
N ILE A 95 1.34 2.41 -16.42
CA ILE A 95 2.40 2.31 -15.42
C ILE A 95 1.84 1.85 -14.09
N VAL A 96 2.65 1.10 -13.35
CA VAL A 96 2.35 0.70 -11.98
C VAL A 96 3.43 1.23 -11.07
N LEU A 97 3.00 1.93 -10.03
CA LEU A 97 3.87 2.59 -9.05
C LEU A 97 3.67 1.97 -7.68
N ALA A 98 4.76 1.68 -7.00
CA ALA A 98 4.79 1.24 -5.61
C ALA A 98 5.31 2.40 -4.75
N GLU A 99 4.44 2.99 -3.95
CA GLU A 99 4.67 4.29 -3.28
C GLU A 99 5.89 4.30 -2.36
N LEU A 100 6.11 3.20 -1.64
CA LEU A 100 7.17 3.10 -0.63
C LEU A 100 8.35 2.22 -1.10
N ASN A 101 8.45 1.92 -2.39
CA ASN A 101 9.63 1.28 -2.94
C ASN A 101 10.77 2.29 -3.13
N PRO A 102 12.04 1.85 -3.02
CA PRO A 102 13.19 2.68 -3.40
C PRO A 102 13.15 3.13 -4.86
N SER A 103 12.67 2.25 -5.74
CA SER A 103 12.35 2.53 -7.13
C SER A 103 10.83 2.41 -7.32
N PRO A 104 10.11 3.52 -7.29
CA PRO A 104 8.65 3.50 -7.28
C PRO A 104 8.01 3.04 -8.58
N LEU A 105 8.62 3.33 -9.73
CA LEU A 105 8.15 2.80 -11.02
C LEU A 105 8.42 1.30 -11.08
N ALA A 106 7.40 0.51 -10.74
CA ALA A 106 7.53 -0.93 -10.64
C ALA A 106 7.43 -1.62 -12.01
N CYS A 107 6.54 -1.13 -12.88
CA CYS A 107 6.46 -1.65 -14.24
C CYS A 107 5.84 -0.61 -15.19
N ARG A 108 6.13 -0.79 -16.47
CA ARG A 108 5.63 0.00 -17.60
C ARG A 108 5.18 -0.95 -18.70
N LEU A 109 3.94 -0.84 -19.11
CA LEU A 109 3.31 -1.69 -20.11
C LEU A 109 2.89 -0.82 -21.28
N GLN A 110 3.29 -1.20 -22.48
CA GLN A 110 2.92 -0.50 -23.72
C GLN A 110 2.03 -1.41 -24.56
N PHE A 111 0.98 -0.84 -25.12
CA PHE A 111 0.02 -1.53 -25.97
C PHE A 111 -0.07 -0.83 -27.32
N THR A 112 -0.60 -1.56 -28.30
CA THR A 112 -0.87 -1.04 -29.64
C THR A 112 -2.35 -1.18 -29.96
N ALA A 113 -2.82 -0.46 -30.97
CA ALA A 113 -4.20 -0.59 -31.44
C ALA A 113 -4.57 -2.04 -31.82
N ALA A 114 -3.60 -2.79 -32.33
CA ALA A 114 -3.80 -4.19 -32.75
C ALA A 114 -3.98 -5.17 -31.57
N ALA A 115 -3.66 -4.75 -30.33
CA ALA A 115 -3.80 -5.62 -29.17
C ALA A 115 -5.26 -5.95 -28.83
N GLY A 116 -6.20 -5.08 -29.21
CA GLY A 116 -7.64 -5.26 -28.97
C GLY A 116 -8.06 -5.17 -27.49
N THR A 117 -7.14 -5.44 -26.58
CA THR A 117 -7.32 -5.33 -25.12
C THR A 117 -6.09 -4.69 -24.49
N ALA A 118 -6.27 -4.06 -23.33
CA ALA A 118 -5.17 -3.57 -22.50
C ALA A 118 -5.31 -4.18 -21.12
N GLU A 119 -4.82 -5.39 -20.99
CA GLU A 119 -4.85 -6.19 -19.78
C GLU A 119 -3.50 -6.88 -19.59
N ALA A 120 -2.98 -6.87 -18.38
CA ALA A 120 -1.76 -7.59 -18.05
C ALA A 120 -1.76 -8.02 -16.57
N SER A 121 -1.09 -9.13 -16.31
CA SER A 121 -0.79 -9.60 -14.97
C SER A 121 0.71 -9.67 -14.80
N VAL A 122 1.23 -9.03 -13.77
CA VAL A 122 2.66 -8.97 -13.46
C VAL A 122 2.90 -9.34 -12.02
N ARG A 123 4.12 -9.73 -11.69
CA ARG A 123 4.55 -9.94 -10.31
C ARG A 123 5.50 -8.84 -9.91
N LEU A 124 5.18 -8.13 -8.84
CA LEU A 124 5.98 -7.02 -8.36
C LEU A 124 6.65 -7.37 -7.04
N ARG A 125 7.85 -6.83 -6.85
CA ARG A 125 8.52 -6.85 -5.56
C ARG A 125 8.12 -5.60 -4.78
N LEU A 126 7.58 -5.79 -3.58
CA LEU A 126 7.24 -4.72 -2.66
C LEU A 126 8.19 -4.76 -1.47
N ALA A 127 8.84 -3.64 -1.18
CA ALA A 127 9.80 -3.54 -0.07
C ALA A 127 9.11 -3.65 1.29
N GLN A 128 7.85 -3.23 1.38
CA GLN A 128 7.03 -3.25 2.58
C GLN A 128 5.55 -3.16 2.21
N SER A 129 4.67 -3.26 3.21
CA SER A 129 3.25 -2.97 3.03
C SER A 129 3.06 -1.53 2.59
N GLN A 130 2.36 -1.31 1.48
CA GLN A 130 2.26 -0.01 0.84
C GLN A 130 1.07 0.07 -0.11
N THR A 131 0.77 1.28 -0.56
CA THR A 131 -0.19 1.50 -1.64
C THR A 131 0.48 1.29 -3.00
N VAL A 132 -0.21 0.59 -3.87
CA VAL A 132 0.15 0.43 -5.27
C VAL A 132 -0.80 1.27 -6.10
N HIS A 133 -0.25 2.03 -7.05
CA HIS A 133 -1.01 2.90 -7.95
C HIS A 133 -0.85 2.41 -9.38
N ALA A 134 -1.89 2.53 -10.17
CA ALA A 134 -1.82 2.31 -11.60
C ALA A 134 -2.33 3.55 -12.33
N LEU A 135 -1.66 3.93 -13.40
CA LEU A 135 -2.05 5.02 -14.28
C LEU A 135 -2.04 4.52 -15.72
N ALA A 136 -3.02 4.90 -16.48
CA ALA A 136 -3.10 4.56 -17.90
C ALA A 136 -3.23 5.81 -18.75
N ARG A 137 -2.61 5.80 -19.93
CA ARG A 137 -2.74 6.86 -20.94
C ARG A 137 -3.40 6.29 -22.16
N MET A 138 -4.47 6.92 -22.58
CA MET A 138 -5.17 6.60 -23.81
C MET A 138 -4.56 7.39 -24.98
N LYS A 139 -4.75 6.90 -26.20
CA LYS A 139 -4.32 7.60 -27.43
C LYS A 139 -4.91 9.01 -27.55
N SER A 140 -6.12 9.21 -27.07
CA SER A 140 -6.76 10.52 -27.00
C SER A 140 -6.11 11.52 -26.03
N GLY A 141 -5.12 11.08 -25.24
CA GLY A 141 -4.49 11.87 -24.18
C GLY A 141 -5.20 11.81 -22.84
N LYS A 142 -6.31 11.07 -22.73
CA LYS A 142 -6.98 10.83 -21.46
C LYS A 142 -6.07 10.02 -20.54
N VAL A 143 -6.01 10.41 -19.28
CA VAL A 143 -5.30 9.68 -18.22
C VAL A 143 -6.31 9.12 -17.22
N LEU A 144 -6.16 7.85 -16.88
CA LEU A 144 -6.99 7.12 -15.93
C LEU A 144 -6.19 6.81 -14.69
#